data_a0a40a3e9c274ae6342ca059b578950b
#
_entry.id   a0a40a3e9c274ae6342ca059b578950b
#
_cell.length_a   1.000
_cell.length_b   1.000
_cell.length_c   1.000
_cell.angle_alpha   90.00
_cell.angle_beta   90.00
_cell.angle_gamma   90.00
#
_symmetry.space_group_name_H-M   'P 1'
#
loop_
_entity.id
_entity.type
_entity.pdbx_description
1 polymer ?
#
loop_
_entity_poly.entity_id
_entity_poly.type
_entity_poly.pdbx_seq_one_letter_code
_entity_poly.pdbx_strand_id
1 'polypeptide(L)'
;MKIWLILGLLCSAAFASDFITKNEYAKMLYQNPRGIGCDKCHGSGGEGSVIAKYKEDNKKTKVKEEKELVAPRINNLDLETFKKGVLGARSMMPSYFLTDEEINLLYEYVINFNKDKK
;
A
#
# COMPACT_ATOMS: atom_id res chain seq x y z
N MET A 1 -13.87 29.88 50.82
CA MET A 1 -12.65 29.07 50.69
C MET A 1 -12.85 27.66 50.15
N LYS A 2 -14.04 27.31 49.73
CA LYS A 2 -14.29 25.96 49.16
C LYS A 2 -14.45 25.95 47.63
N ILE A 3 -14.26 27.09 46.97
CA ILE A 3 -14.45 27.25 45.51
C ILE A 3 -13.20 26.93 44.71
N TRP A 4 -12.04 26.90 45.36
CA TRP A 4 -10.75 26.68 44.66
C TRP A 4 -10.43 25.22 44.37
N LEU A 5 -11.17 24.26 44.92
CA LEU A 5 -10.96 22.84 44.74
C LEU A 5 -11.72 22.26 43.53
N ILE A 6 -12.64 23.03 42.95
CA ILE A 6 -13.46 22.56 41.82
C ILE A 6 -12.81 22.92 40.47
N LEU A 7 -11.88 23.88 40.47
CA LEU A 7 -11.24 24.33 39.22
C LEU A 7 -10.11 23.42 38.73
N GLY A 8 -9.68 22.48 39.56
CA GLY A 8 -8.59 21.55 39.21
C GLY A 8 -8.98 20.27 38.49
N LEU A 9 -10.29 19.99 38.38
CA LEU A 9 -10.76 18.69 37.85
C LEU A 9 -11.27 18.73 36.41
N LEU A 10 -11.22 19.88 35.76
CA LEU A 10 -11.76 20.06 34.39
C LEU A 10 -10.70 20.04 33.30
N CYS A 11 -9.45 19.75 33.62
CA CYS A 11 -8.37 19.82 32.64
C CYS A 11 -7.84 18.46 32.15
N SER A 12 -8.56 17.36 32.41
CA SER A 12 -8.04 16.02 32.08
C SER A 12 -8.73 15.33 30.90
N ALA A 13 -9.56 16.01 30.13
CA ALA A 13 -10.36 15.36 29.08
C ALA A 13 -9.89 15.66 27.65
N ALA A 14 -8.68 16.20 27.46
CA ALA A 14 -8.29 16.72 26.14
C ALA A 14 -7.25 15.89 25.38
N PHE A 15 -6.96 14.66 25.78
CA PHE A 15 -5.85 13.91 25.16
C PHE A 15 -6.25 12.62 24.45
N ALA A 16 -7.47 12.51 23.93
CA ALA A 16 -7.93 11.25 23.37
C ALA A 16 -8.12 11.22 21.83
N SER A 17 -7.54 12.17 21.07
CA SER A 17 -7.93 12.31 19.65
C SER A 17 -6.82 12.24 18.61
N ASP A 18 -5.61 11.80 18.94
CA ASP A 18 -4.51 11.78 17.98
C ASP A 18 -4.11 10.38 17.51
N PHE A 19 -5.06 9.47 17.36
CA PHE A 19 -4.79 8.22 16.70
C PHE A 19 -5.08 8.36 15.20
N ILE A 20 -4.12 7.90 14.37
CA ILE A 20 -4.31 7.89 12.92
C ILE A 20 -5.50 7.01 12.55
N THR A 21 -6.23 7.38 11.52
CA THR A 21 -7.35 6.60 11.01
C THR A 21 -6.83 5.32 10.34
N LYS A 22 -7.70 4.32 10.18
CA LYS A 22 -7.38 3.11 9.43
C LYS A 22 -6.95 3.41 8.00
N ASN A 23 -7.62 4.38 7.37
CA ASN A 23 -7.29 4.78 6.00
C ASN A 23 -5.91 5.45 5.91
N GLU A 24 -5.57 6.31 6.84
CA GLU A 24 -4.25 6.93 6.93
C GLU A 24 -3.15 5.89 7.16
N TYR A 25 -3.40 4.95 8.05
CA TYR A 25 -2.47 3.85 8.32
C TYR A 25 -2.29 2.97 7.09
N ALA A 26 -3.36 2.62 6.41
CA ALA A 26 -3.32 1.84 5.17
C ALA A 26 -2.54 2.58 4.08
N LYS A 27 -2.74 3.88 3.94
CA LYS A 27 -1.97 4.73 3.03
C LYS A 27 -0.48 4.73 3.36
N MET A 28 -0.13 4.84 4.63
CA MET A 28 1.24 4.76 5.09
C MET A 28 1.88 3.40 4.77
N LEU A 29 1.15 2.31 4.99
CA LEU A 29 1.60 0.97 4.65
C LEU A 29 1.79 0.80 3.15
N TYR A 30 0.91 1.36 2.33
CA TYR A 30 1.03 1.31 0.88
C TYR A 30 2.30 2.01 0.39
N GLN A 31 2.63 3.14 0.99
CA GLN A 31 3.82 3.92 0.66
C GLN A 31 5.09 3.39 1.30
N ASN A 32 4.97 2.74 2.44
CA ASN A 32 6.11 2.16 3.18
C ASN A 32 5.69 0.91 3.96
N PRO A 33 5.64 -0.24 3.29
CA PRO A 33 5.31 -1.52 3.93
C PRO A 33 6.52 -2.18 4.61
N ARG A 34 7.37 -1.41 5.24
CA ARG A 34 8.67 -1.81 5.78
C ARG A 34 9.63 -2.29 4.68
N GLY A 35 9.59 -1.62 3.56
CA GLY A 35 10.37 -1.93 2.38
C GLY A 35 10.03 -0.98 1.25
N ILE A 36 10.27 -1.40 0.03
CA ILE A 36 9.95 -0.61 -1.16
C ILE A 36 8.44 -0.39 -1.23
N GLY A 37 8.01 0.85 -1.36
CA GLY A 37 6.59 1.22 -1.44
C GLY A 37 5.88 0.56 -2.62
N CYS A 38 4.66 0.10 -2.38
CA CYS A 38 3.82 -0.48 -3.42
C CYS A 38 3.56 0.54 -4.54
N ASP A 39 3.45 1.81 -4.18
CA ASP A 39 3.23 2.94 -5.10
C ASP A 39 4.37 3.13 -6.09
N LYS A 40 5.59 2.72 -5.74
CA LYS A 40 6.77 2.87 -6.62
C LYS A 40 6.65 2.06 -7.90
N CYS A 41 5.96 0.95 -7.84
CA CYS A 41 5.78 0.04 -8.98
C CYS A 41 4.32 0.01 -9.46
N HIS A 42 3.36 -0.12 -8.53
CA HIS A 42 1.96 -0.30 -8.88
C HIS A 42 1.15 1.00 -9.05
N GLY A 43 1.80 2.16 -8.86
CA GLY A 43 1.14 3.45 -8.94
C GLY A 43 0.45 3.86 -7.65
N SER A 44 -0.03 5.09 -7.57
CA SER A 44 -0.62 5.67 -6.35
C SER A 44 -1.92 4.98 -5.91
N GLY A 45 -2.65 4.38 -6.82
CA GLY A 45 -3.92 3.70 -6.56
C GLY A 45 -3.93 2.23 -6.98
N GLY A 46 -2.78 1.62 -7.22
CA GLY A 46 -2.72 0.22 -7.63
C GLY A 46 -3.11 -0.02 -9.09
N GLU A 47 -3.07 1.01 -9.91
CA GLU A 47 -3.42 0.93 -11.34
C GLU A 47 -2.41 0.17 -12.19
N GLY A 48 -1.22 -0.05 -11.66
CA GLY A 48 -0.10 -0.63 -12.39
C GLY A 48 0.70 0.39 -13.19
N SER A 49 1.89 0.05 -13.58
CA SER A 49 2.75 0.90 -14.41
C SER A 49 3.86 0.12 -15.10
N VAL A 50 4.43 0.72 -16.14
CA VAL A 50 5.66 0.22 -16.75
C VAL A 50 6.83 0.69 -15.87
N ILE A 51 7.56 -0.26 -15.29
CA ILE A 51 8.71 0.03 -14.41
C ILE A 51 9.95 0.34 -15.23
N ALA A 52 10.18 -0.44 -16.28
CA ALA A 52 11.37 -0.32 -17.11
C ALA A 52 11.13 -0.86 -18.51
N LYS A 53 11.87 -0.31 -19.47
CA LYS A 53 11.94 -0.84 -20.82
C LYS A 53 13.35 -1.37 -21.05
N TYR A 54 13.47 -2.54 -21.64
CA TYR A 54 14.76 -3.17 -21.90
C TYR A 54 14.73 -3.91 -23.24
N LYS A 55 15.92 -4.23 -23.74
CA LYS A 55 16.07 -5.02 -24.95
C LYS A 55 16.59 -6.40 -24.60
N GLU A 56 15.99 -7.41 -25.19
CA GLU A 56 16.38 -8.80 -25.00
C GLU A 56 16.64 -9.44 -26.36
N ASP A 57 17.69 -10.25 -26.43
CA ASP A 57 18.01 -11.00 -27.66
C ASP A 57 17.04 -12.17 -27.82
N ASN A 58 16.32 -12.19 -28.94
CA ASN A 58 15.51 -13.33 -29.29
C ASN A 58 16.42 -14.45 -29.80
N LYS A 59 16.47 -15.54 -29.05
CA LYS A 59 17.34 -16.70 -29.39
C LYS A 59 16.98 -17.37 -30.69
N LYS A 60 15.75 -17.19 -31.20
CA LYS A 60 15.29 -17.80 -32.44
C LYS A 60 15.60 -16.95 -33.68
N THR A 61 15.43 -15.63 -33.58
CA THR A 61 15.57 -14.68 -34.68
C THR A 61 16.88 -13.91 -34.67
N LYS A 62 17.63 -13.96 -33.55
CA LYS A 62 18.88 -13.21 -33.31
C LYS A 62 18.70 -11.68 -33.40
N VAL A 63 17.47 -11.18 -33.28
CA VAL A 63 17.14 -9.76 -33.29
C VAL A 63 16.85 -9.31 -31.86
N LYS A 64 17.30 -8.12 -31.53
CA LYS A 64 16.95 -7.49 -30.23
C LYS A 64 15.49 -7.05 -30.25
N GLU A 65 14.71 -7.52 -29.28
CA GLU A 65 13.31 -7.16 -29.10
C GLU A 65 13.18 -6.23 -27.89
N GLU A 66 12.38 -5.18 -28.03
CA GLU A 66 12.00 -4.35 -26.90
C GLU A 66 11.00 -5.08 -26.02
N LYS A 67 11.31 -5.11 -24.71
CA LYS A 67 10.43 -5.66 -23.69
C LYS A 67 10.20 -4.65 -22.59
N GLU A 68 9.07 -4.78 -21.93
CA GLU A 68 8.70 -3.94 -20.81
C GLU A 68 8.57 -4.77 -19.54
N LEU A 69 9.13 -4.25 -18.45
CA LEU A 69 8.86 -4.76 -17.12
C LEU A 69 7.66 -4.00 -16.58
N VAL A 70 6.54 -4.69 -16.41
CA VAL A 70 5.27 -4.09 -16.00
C VAL A 70 4.89 -4.57 -14.62
N ALA A 71 4.60 -3.63 -13.72
CA ALA A 71 3.91 -3.92 -12.48
C ALA A 71 2.40 -4.01 -12.78
N PRO A 72 1.76 -5.14 -12.50
CA PRO A 72 0.36 -5.31 -12.87
C PRO A 72 -0.57 -4.44 -12.03
N ARG A 73 -1.77 -4.24 -12.55
CA ARG A 73 -2.86 -3.64 -11.79
C ARG A 73 -3.24 -4.55 -10.62
N ILE A 74 -3.39 -3.98 -9.43
CA ILE A 74 -3.70 -4.70 -8.20
C ILE A 74 -4.98 -4.23 -7.51
N ASN A 75 -5.66 -3.24 -8.05
CA ASN A 75 -6.89 -2.67 -7.47
C ASN A 75 -8.17 -3.34 -7.97
N ASN A 76 -8.06 -4.47 -8.65
CA ASN A 76 -9.17 -5.27 -9.15
C ASN A 76 -9.03 -6.76 -8.80
N LEU A 77 -8.12 -7.10 -7.91
CA LEU A 77 -7.89 -8.48 -7.47
C LEU A 77 -8.84 -8.86 -6.34
N ASP A 78 -9.07 -10.17 -6.17
CA ASP A 78 -9.65 -10.70 -4.96
C ASP A 78 -8.61 -10.71 -3.82
N LEU A 79 -9.09 -10.80 -2.59
CA LEU A 79 -8.22 -10.72 -1.40
C LEU A 79 -7.17 -11.83 -1.37
N GLU A 80 -7.55 -13.06 -1.73
CA GLU A 80 -6.63 -14.19 -1.72
C GLU A 80 -5.47 -14.02 -2.71
N THR A 81 -5.78 -13.56 -3.91
CA THR A 81 -4.76 -13.27 -4.93
C THR A 81 -3.84 -12.15 -4.50
N PHE A 82 -4.41 -11.08 -3.94
CA PHE A 82 -3.66 -9.96 -3.40
C PHE A 82 -2.71 -10.40 -2.28
N LYS A 83 -3.22 -11.17 -1.32
CA LYS A 83 -2.45 -11.71 -0.20
C LYS A 83 -1.28 -12.58 -0.67
N LYS A 84 -1.52 -13.48 -1.62
CA LYS A 84 -0.48 -14.32 -2.21
C LYS A 84 0.62 -13.48 -2.89
N GLY A 85 0.23 -12.40 -3.55
CA GLY A 85 1.17 -11.48 -4.18
C GLY A 85 2.06 -10.76 -3.17
N VAL A 86 1.49 -10.31 -2.06
CA VAL A 86 2.23 -9.61 -1.01
C VAL A 86 3.20 -10.53 -0.26
N LEU A 87 2.78 -11.73 0.07
CA LEU A 87 3.58 -12.67 0.86
C LEU A 87 4.56 -13.49 0.03
N GLY A 88 4.29 -13.66 -1.26
CA GLY A 88 5.12 -14.44 -2.15
C GLY A 88 6.16 -13.61 -2.89
N ALA A 89 7.42 -14.03 -2.89
CA ALA A 89 8.43 -13.45 -3.76
C ALA A 89 8.20 -13.91 -5.21
N ARG A 90 8.00 -12.97 -6.11
CA ARG A 90 7.85 -13.25 -7.54
C ARG A 90 8.75 -12.34 -8.34
N SER A 91 9.72 -12.93 -9.04
CA SER A 91 10.54 -12.20 -10.01
C SER A 91 11.12 -10.89 -9.40
N MET A 92 10.60 -9.74 -9.77
CA MET A 92 11.07 -8.44 -9.32
C MET A 92 10.33 -7.91 -8.08
N MET A 93 9.16 -8.43 -7.78
CA MET A 93 8.41 -8.00 -6.61
C MET A 93 8.98 -8.65 -5.35
N PRO A 94 9.43 -7.87 -4.36
CA PRO A 94 9.91 -8.44 -3.11
C PRO A 94 8.76 -9.01 -2.29
N SER A 95 9.06 -9.91 -1.36
CA SER A 95 8.09 -10.34 -0.35
C SER A 95 8.10 -9.38 0.84
N TYR A 96 6.94 -9.21 1.48
CA TYR A 96 6.77 -8.29 2.59
C TYR A 96 6.35 -9.01 3.85
N PHE A 97 6.85 -8.51 4.98
CA PHE A 97 6.53 -9.00 6.31
C PHE A 97 5.36 -8.19 6.89
N LEU A 98 4.15 -8.57 6.54
CA LEU A 98 2.93 -7.90 6.97
C LEU A 98 2.00 -8.90 7.66
N THR A 99 1.27 -8.41 8.68
CA THR A 99 0.23 -9.19 9.34
C THR A 99 -1.00 -9.30 8.44
N ASP A 100 -1.86 -10.27 8.74
CA ASP A 100 -3.12 -10.42 8.00
C ASP A 100 -3.99 -9.16 8.08
N GLU A 101 -4.03 -8.50 9.23
CA GLU A 101 -4.75 -7.23 9.40
C GLU A 101 -4.18 -6.13 8.53
N GLU A 102 -2.86 -6.02 8.47
CA GLU A 102 -2.17 -5.04 7.63
C GLU A 102 -2.44 -5.28 6.14
N ILE A 103 -2.43 -6.54 5.71
CA ILE A 103 -2.75 -6.92 4.33
C ILE A 103 -4.21 -6.58 4.00
N ASN A 104 -5.12 -6.86 4.91
CA ASN A 104 -6.54 -6.51 4.73
C ASN A 104 -6.74 -5.00 4.61
N LEU A 105 -6.06 -4.22 5.42
CA LEU A 105 -6.09 -2.75 5.34
C LEU A 105 -5.55 -2.24 4.02
N LEU A 106 -4.43 -2.79 3.56
CA LEU A 106 -3.86 -2.47 2.25
C LEU A 106 -4.82 -2.78 1.13
N TYR A 107 -5.42 -3.96 1.17
CA TYR A 107 -6.39 -4.39 0.17
C TYR A 107 -7.59 -3.44 0.09
N GLU A 108 -8.19 -3.11 1.22
CA GLU A 108 -9.29 -2.16 1.30
C GLU A 108 -8.90 -0.78 0.75
N TYR A 109 -7.72 -0.31 1.09
CA TYR A 109 -7.19 0.96 0.60
C TYR A 109 -7.10 0.97 -0.93
N VAL A 110 -6.49 -0.05 -1.51
CA VAL A 110 -6.29 -0.16 -2.96
C VAL A 110 -7.60 -0.29 -3.71
N ILE A 111 -8.52 -1.12 -3.20
CA ILE A 111 -9.84 -1.33 -3.83
C ILE A 111 -10.69 -0.05 -3.78
N ASN A 112 -10.65 0.68 -2.68
CA ASN A 112 -11.48 1.87 -2.47
C ASN A 112 -10.88 3.16 -3.04
N PHE A 113 -9.59 3.18 -3.32
CA PHE A 113 -8.87 4.37 -3.78
C PHE A 113 -9.55 5.06 -4.98
N ASN A 114 -10.01 4.28 -5.92
CA ASN A 114 -10.67 4.81 -7.13
C ASN A 114 -12.15 5.13 -6.93
N LYS A 115 -12.79 4.61 -5.89
CA LYS A 115 -14.19 4.90 -5.59
C LYS A 115 -14.38 6.32 -5.06
N ASP A 116 -13.38 6.80 -4.31
CA ASP A 116 -13.43 8.13 -3.69
C ASP A 116 -13.10 9.27 -4.67
N LYS A 117 -12.62 8.94 -5.88
CA LYS A 117 -12.27 9.90 -6.92
C LYS A 117 -13.42 10.22 -7.89
N LYS A 118 -14.56 9.60 -7.71
CA LYS A 118 -15.78 9.94 -8.47
C LYS A 118 -16.58 11.03 -7.71
#